data_bea89a691afca5a2900b0809b6169d14
#
_entry.id   bea89a691afca5a2900b0809b6169d14
#
_cell.length_a   1.000
_cell.length_b   1.000
_cell.length_c   1.000
_cell.angle_alpha   90.00
_cell.angle_beta   90.00
_cell.angle_gamma   90.00
#
_symmetry.space_group_name_H-M   'P 1'
#
loop_
_entity.id
_entity.type
_entity.pdbx_description
1 polymer ?
#
loop_
_entity_poly.entity_id
_entity_poly.type
_entity_poly.pdbx_seq_one_letter_code
_entity_poly.pdbx_strand_id
1 'polypeptide(L)'
;MEPIVSVVGLGKLGAPLAACLASKGLQVIAVDADPLKVQSVRDGRAPVFEPGLEELIRASGNRLSATTDVESAVAASEITFIVVATPSEPSGSFSLRYVLPVCDSIGRALRTKQGFHLVVLTSTVMPGMTGGPVRTALEQASGKRCGTEFGLCYGPEFIALGSVIRDFLNPDFVLIGESDPGSGKMLEQLYRKVCENLPAIARMNLVNAELAKLSVNTYVTTKISFANMLARICEKLSGADVDVVTSALGLDSRIGQKYLRGAVSYGGPCFPRDNLALTELARTLGAPADMAQATDRFNRSQLQWLADLVQEHSKGGIVGILGLTYKPNTDVVEEAIGFLLAQELTKRRVVVVAYDPAGTENTVRILGDNVGMARTARECIDRSEAIVLATPWKEFTEIPASQWSHRNAQRTVVDCWRVLKHLENAEGVRYLSLGIGSAIKLSHSAV
;
A
#
# COMPACT_ATOMS: atom_id res chain seq x y z
N MET A 1 32.05 15.37 -7.53
CA MET A 1 30.79 15.85 -8.12
C MET A 1 29.70 14.90 -7.60
N GLU A 2 28.51 15.38 -7.31
CA GLU A 2 27.40 14.51 -6.90
C GLU A 2 26.85 13.77 -8.11
N PRO A 3 26.38 12.52 -7.96
CA PRO A 3 25.87 11.75 -9.08
C PRO A 3 24.57 12.36 -9.58
N ILE A 4 24.40 12.39 -10.90
CA ILE A 4 23.12 12.65 -11.55
C ILE A 4 22.34 11.33 -11.51
N VAL A 5 21.05 11.40 -11.14
CA VAL A 5 20.21 10.24 -10.98
C VAL A 5 19.07 10.28 -12.01
N SER A 6 18.81 9.19 -12.69
CA SER A 6 17.58 9.03 -13.48
C SER A 6 16.59 8.07 -12.79
N VAL A 7 15.28 8.36 -12.90
CA VAL A 7 14.20 7.55 -12.33
C VAL A 7 13.23 7.21 -13.45
N VAL A 8 13.14 5.95 -13.81
CA VAL A 8 12.29 5.43 -14.89
C VAL A 8 10.99 4.87 -14.32
N GLY A 9 9.88 5.50 -14.65
CA GLY A 9 8.54 5.25 -14.17
C GLY A 9 8.06 6.33 -13.19
N LEU A 10 7.09 7.16 -13.59
CA LEU A 10 6.49 8.24 -12.79
C LEU A 10 5.10 7.85 -12.27
N GLY A 11 5.02 6.63 -11.74
CA GLY A 11 3.86 6.15 -11.00
C GLY A 11 3.83 6.67 -9.55
N LYS A 12 2.93 6.08 -8.74
CA LYS A 12 2.69 6.46 -7.32
C LYS A 12 3.93 6.35 -6.43
N LEU A 13 4.97 5.63 -6.84
CA LEU A 13 6.24 5.52 -6.13
C LEU A 13 7.36 6.32 -6.82
N GLY A 14 7.50 6.21 -8.15
CA GLY A 14 8.64 6.80 -8.84
C GLY A 14 8.62 8.32 -8.92
N ALA A 15 7.45 8.96 -9.07
CA ALA A 15 7.37 10.42 -9.05
C ALA A 15 7.74 11.01 -7.68
N PRO A 16 7.22 10.50 -6.53
CA PRO A 16 7.71 10.91 -5.21
C PRO A 16 9.20 10.64 -5.00
N LEU A 17 9.71 9.47 -5.43
CA LEU A 17 11.13 9.13 -5.34
C LEU A 17 12.00 10.18 -6.05
N ALA A 18 11.66 10.51 -7.32
CA ALA A 18 12.38 11.52 -8.09
C ALA A 18 12.38 12.90 -7.40
N ALA A 19 11.23 13.32 -6.88
CA ALA A 19 11.09 14.58 -6.17
C ALA A 19 11.87 14.59 -4.83
N CYS A 20 11.86 13.48 -4.07
CA CYS A 20 12.65 13.35 -2.84
C CYS A 20 14.16 13.45 -3.11
N LEU A 21 14.66 12.74 -4.12
CA LEU A 21 16.06 12.81 -4.52
C LEU A 21 16.47 14.25 -4.87
N ALA A 22 15.65 14.94 -5.69
CA ALA A 22 15.89 16.32 -6.09
C ALA A 22 15.84 17.31 -4.91
N SER A 23 14.95 17.07 -3.94
CA SER A 23 14.84 17.90 -2.71
C SER A 23 16.11 17.81 -1.85
N LYS A 24 16.86 16.72 -1.95
CA LYS A 24 18.14 16.50 -1.25
C LYS A 24 19.37 17.01 -2.03
N GLY A 25 19.13 17.83 -3.06
CA GLY A 25 20.17 18.55 -3.80
C GLY A 25 20.74 17.78 -5.00
N LEU A 26 20.23 16.58 -5.29
CA LEU A 26 20.67 15.80 -6.46
C LEU A 26 20.07 16.37 -7.76
N GLN A 27 20.82 16.25 -8.87
CA GLN A 27 20.25 16.44 -10.20
C GLN A 27 19.50 15.18 -10.61
N VAL A 28 18.22 15.31 -10.94
CA VAL A 28 17.35 14.16 -11.23
C VAL A 28 16.69 14.31 -12.60
N ILE A 29 16.73 13.24 -13.38
CA ILE A 29 16.03 13.11 -14.67
C ILE A 29 14.91 12.10 -14.49
N ALA A 30 13.68 12.59 -14.40
CA ALA A 30 12.48 11.76 -14.29
C ALA A 30 12.07 11.27 -15.70
N VAL A 31 11.75 9.98 -15.83
CA VAL A 31 11.44 9.38 -17.13
C VAL A 31 10.13 8.58 -17.05
N ASP A 32 9.21 8.81 -17.97
CA ASP A 32 8.01 7.98 -18.15
C ASP A 32 7.64 7.89 -19.63
N ALA A 33 7.09 6.75 -20.05
CA ALA A 33 6.59 6.57 -21.40
C ALA A 33 5.33 7.42 -21.70
N ASP A 34 4.60 7.83 -20.65
CA ASP A 34 3.42 8.69 -20.75
C ASP A 34 3.83 10.16 -20.82
N PRO A 35 3.66 10.82 -22.00
CA PRO A 35 4.03 12.22 -22.16
C PRO A 35 3.22 13.16 -21.27
N LEU A 36 2.01 12.80 -20.83
CA LEU A 36 1.20 13.62 -19.94
C LEU A 36 1.82 13.70 -18.54
N LYS A 37 2.35 12.60 -18.03
CA LYS A 37 3.07 12.60 -16.76
C LYS A 37 4.36 13.40 -16.82
N VAL A 38 5.12 13.25 -17.91
CA VAL A 38 6.33 14.02 -18.17
C VAL A 38 6.00 15.51 -18.20
N GLN A 39 4.94 15.90 -18.93
CA GLN A 39 4.51 17.28 -19.00
C GLN A 39 4.06 17.83 -17.64
N SER A 40 3.33 17.03 -16.85
CA SER A 40 2.92 17.42 -15.49
C SER A 40 4.15 17.80 -14.64
N VAL A 41 5.19 16.96 -14.63
CA VAL A 41 6.42 17.25 -13.87
C VAL A 41 7.11 18.52 -14.39
N ARG A 42 7.20 18.70 -15.71
CA ARG A 42 7.77 19.92 -16.33
C ARG A 42 7.02 21.18 -15.93
N ASP A 43 5.71 21.09 -15.78
CA ASP A 43 4.83 22.19 -15.37
C ASP A 43 4.83 22.43 -13.85
N GLY A 44 5.63 21.68 -13.09
CA GLY A 44 5.65 21.74 -11.63
C GLY A 44 4.41 21.14 -10.96
N ARG A 45 3.69 20.23 -11.65
CA ARG A 45 2.47 19.56 -11.16
C ARG A 45 2.74 18.09 -10.83
N ALA A 46 2.01 17.57 -9.86
CA ALA A 46 2.08 16.15 -9.51
C ALA A 46 1.39 15.28 -10.60
N PRO A 47 2.09 14.26 -11.15
CA PRO A 47 1.50 13.35 -12.14
C PRO A 47 0.62 12.27 -11.52
N VAL A 48 0.63 12.13 -10.18
CA VAL A 48 -0.13 11.16 -9.39
C VAL A 48 -0.57 11.79 -8.07
N PHE A 49 -1.61 11.22 -7.47
CA PHE A 49 -2.05 11.65 -6.14
C PHE A 49 -1.10 11.14 -5.05
N GLU A 50 -0.42 12.07 -4.37
CA GLU A 50 0.35 11.85 -3.15
C GLU A 50 0.45 13.20 -2.40
N PRO A 51 0.09 13.25 -1.11
CA PRO A 51 0.16 14.48 -0.33
C PRO A 51 1.55 15.12 -0.32
N GLY A 52 1.64 16.41 -0.62
CA GLY A 52 2.88 17.17 -0.63
C GLY A 52 3.77 16.98 -1.86
N LEU A 53 3.38 16.14 -2.83
CA LEU A 53 4.21 15.86 -4.01
C LEU A 53 4.34 17.08 -4.92
N GLU A 54 3.25 17.81 -5.16
CA GLU A 54 3.28 18.97 -6.05
C GLU A 54 4.17 20.08 -5.51
N GLU A 55 4.08 20.35 -4.21
CA GLU A 55 4.94 21.31 -3.52
C GLU A 55 6.42 20.90 -3.60
N LEU A 56 6.70 19.61 -3.46
CA LEU A 56 8.06 19.08 -3.51
C LEU A 56 8.65 19.18 -4.92
N ILE A 57 7.84 18.89 -5.97
CA ILE A 57 8.24 19.05 -7.38
C ILE A 57 8.56 20.53 -7.67
N ARG A 58 7.69 21.47 -7.26
CA ARG A 58 7.93 22.91 -7.45
C ARG A 58 9.19 23.39 -6.72
N ALA A 59 9.40 22.94 -5.50
CA ALA A 59 10.57 23.30 -4.69
C ALA A 59 11.88 22.74 -5.26
N SER A 60 11.82 21.66 -6.02
CA SER A 60 12.99 21.06 -6.67
C SER A 60 13.58 21.95 -7.78
N GLY A 61 12.77 22.78 -8.43
CA GLY A 61 13.19 23.72 -9.47
C GLY A 61 14.00 23.02 -10.57
N ASN A 62 15.13 23.63 -10.96
CA ASN A 62 15.99 23.11 -12.03
C ASN A 62 16.72 21.80 -11.71
N ARG A 63 16.61 21.29 -10.47
CA ARG A 63 17.20 20.00 -10.11
C ARG A 63 16.37 18.80 -10.56
N LEU A 64 15.10 19.01 -10.91
CA LEU A 64 14.22 17.95 -11.42
C LEU A 64 13.82 18.29 -12.88
N SER A 65 14.31 17.51 -13.82
CA SER A 65 13.89 17.54 -15.22
C SER A 65 13.09 16.29 -15.58
N ALA A 66 12.35 16.30 -16.69
CA ALA A 66 11.58 15.14 -17.11
C ALA A 66 11.65 14.92 -18.62
N THR A 67 11.66 13.65 -19.06
CA THR A 67 11.74 13.23 -20.45
C THR A 67 11.01 11.91 -20.71
N THR A 68 10.67 11.63 -21.96
CA THR A 68 10.20 10.29 -22.38
C THR A 68 11.34 9.39 -22.87
N ASP A 69 12.55 9.95 -23.03
CA ASP A 69 13.72 9.27 -23.60
C ASP A 69 14.59 8.64 -22.49
N VAL A 70 14.47 7.32 -22.33
CA VAL A 70 15.26 6.54 -21.37
C VAL A 70 16.75 6.59 -21.72
N GLU A 71 17.11 6.47 -23.00
CA GLU A 71 18.51 6.36 -23.43
C GLU A 71 19.28 7.65 -23.15
N SER A 72 18.68 8.81 -23.46
CA SER A 72 19.29 10.11 -23.16
C SER A 72 19.43 10.34 -21.65
N ALA A 73 18.44 9.94 -20.85
CA ALA A 73 18.48 10.07 -19.39
C ALA A 73 19.59 9.23 -18.77
N VAL A 74 19.75 7.97 -19.23
CA VAL A 74 20.81 7.07 -18.77
C VAL A 74 22.20 7.57 -19.21
N ALA A 75 22.33 8.08 -20.45
CA ALA A 75 23.57 8.65 -20.92
C ALA A 75 24.06 9.82 -20.06
N ALA A 76 23.12 10.62 -19.54
CA ALA A 76 23.39 11.81 -18.73
C ALA A 76 23.45 11.57 -17.22
N SER A 77 23.21 10.35 -16.70
CA SER A 77 23.17 10.04 -15.26
C SER A 77 24.16 8.94 -14.88
N GLU A 78 24.56 8.84 -13.62
CA GLU A 78 25.44 7.78 -13.08
C GLU A 78 24.65 6.67 -12.39
N ILE A 79 23.40 6.94 -11.99
CA ILE A 79 22.53 5.97 -11.31
C ILE A 79 21.15 6.02 -11.98
N THR A 80 20.59 4.86 -12.30
CA THR A 80 19.23 4.74 -12.85
C THR A 80 18.37 3.85 -11.96
N PHE A 81 17.26 4.40 -11.44
CA PHE A 81 16.23 3.64 -10.75
C PHE A 81 15.15 3.17 -11.73
N ILE A 82 14.79 1.89 -11.66
CA ILE A 82 13.67 1.30 -12.41
C ILE A 82 12.49 1.13 -11.45
N VAL A 83 11.42 1.92 -11.65
CA VAL A 83 10.23 1.98 -10.79
C VAL A 83 8.97 1.80 -11.63
N VAL A 84 8.97 0.80 -12.49
CA VAL A 84 7.84 0.48 -13.37
C VAL A 84 6.97 -0.62 -12.79
N ALA A 85 5.73 -0.75 -13.27
CA ALA A 85 4.79 -1.74 -12.78
C ALA A 85 5.28 -3.18 -13.03
N THR A 86 5.03 -4.07 -12.06
CA THR A 86 5.20 -5.53 -12.17
C THR A 86 3.87 -6.20 -11.85
N PRO A 87 2.90 -6.22 -12.80
CA PRO A 87 1.57 -6.74 -12.54
C PRO A 87 1.61 -8.23 -12.22
N SER A 88 0.62 -8.69 -11.45
CA SER A 88 0.46 -10.12 -11.15
C SER A 88 0.02 -10.89 -12.40
N GLU A 89 0.59 -12.06 -12.57
CA GLU A 89 0.13 -13.08 -13.50
C GLU A 89 -1.00 -13.90 -12.86
N PRO A 90 -1.78 -14.65 -13.64
CA PRO A 90 -2.84 -15.51 -13.08
C PRO A 90 -2.35 -16.55 -12.06
N SER A 91 -1.08 -16.93 -12.12
CA SER A 91 -0.43 -17.81 -11.13
C SER A 91 -0.19 -17.16 -9.78
N GLY A 92 -0.22 -15.81 -9.71
CA GLY A 92 0.19 -15.02 -8.56
C GLY A 92 1.63 -14.51 -8.62
N SER A 93 2.45 -14.96 -9.58
CA SER A 93 3.80 -14.45 -9.80
C SER A 93 3.77 -13.02 -10.38
N PHE A 94 4.94 -12.36 -10.43
CA PHE A 94 5.06 -11.01 -10.99
C PHE A 94 5.61 -11.04 -12.41
N SER A 95 4.98 -10.27 -13.30
CA SER A 95 5.38 -10.10 -14.68
C SER A 95 6.49 -9.08 -14.85
N LEU A 96 7.51 -9.42 -15.62
CA LEU A 96 8.58 -8.48 -16.00
C LEU A 96 8.29 -7.72 -17.30
N ARG A 97 7.06 -7.80 -17.85
CA ARG A 97 6.71 -7.26 -19.18
C ARG A 97 7.01 -5.76 -19.37
N TYR A 98 7.05 -4.98 -18.29
CA TYR A 98 7.42 -3.56 -18.34
C TYR A 98 8.88 -3.32 -17.90
N VAL A 99 9.47 -4.23 -17.13
CA VAL A 99 10.85 -4.12 -16.66
C VAL A 99 11.83 -4.43 -17.78
N LEU A 100 11.63 -5.53 -18.51
CA LEU A 100 12.58 -5.97 -19.54
C LEU A 100 12.75 -4.96 -20.69
N PRO A 101 11.70 -4.32 -21.26
CA PRO A 101 11.87 -3.28 -22.25
C PRO A 101 12.65 -2.06 -21.74
N VAL A 102 12.51 -1.70 -20.46
CA VAL A 102 13.30 -0.64 -19.84
C VAL A 102 14.76 -1.08 -19.73
N CYS A 103 15.03 -2.32 -19.33
CA CYS A 103 16.38 -2.87 -19.29
C CYS A 103 17.05 -2.86 -20.67
N ASP A 104 16.32 -3.18 -21.74
CA ASP A 104 16.83 -3.09 -23.11
C ASP A 104 17.24 -1.67 -23.49
N SER A 105 16.40 -0.67 -23.17
CA SER A 105 16.72 0.73 -23.43
C SER A 105 17.91 1.23 -22.61
N ILE A 106 17.98 0.86 -21.32
CA ILE A 106 19.15 1.15 -20.47
C ILE A 106 20.40 0.48 -21.04
N GLY A 107 20.32 -0.80 -21.43
CA GLY A 107 21.45 -1.54 -22.01
C GLY A 107 21.97 -0.88 -23.29
N ARG A 108 21.09 -0.42 -24.21
CA ARG A 108 21.48 0.32 -25.42
C ARG A 108 22.24 1.60 -25.07
N ALA A 109 21.78 2.35 -24.09
CA ALA A 109 22.49 3.54 -23.62
C ALA A 109 23.87 3.20 -23.01
N LEU A 110 23.93 2.14 -22.20
CA LEU A 110 25.19 1.67 -21.59
C LEU A 110 26.23 1.22 -22.60
N ARG A 111 25.83 0.73 -23.79
CA ARG A 111 26.76 0.25 -24.83
C ARG A 111 27.81 1.28 -25.20
N THR A 112 27.39 2.54 -25.35
CA THR A 112 28.27 3.65 -25.77
C THR A 112 28.74 4.51 -24.60
N LYS A 113 28.09 4.38 -23.44
CA LYS A 113 28.40 5.18 -22.25
C LYS A 113 29.80 4.85 -21.72
N GLN A 114 30.62 5.87 -21.48
CA GLN A 114 31.88 5.73 -20.79
C GLN A 114 31.68 5.80 -19.26
N GLY A 115 32.55 5.09 -18.52
CA GLY A 115 32.50 5.06 -17.06
C GLY A 115 31.48 4.05 -16.49
N PHE A 116 31.51 3.91 -15.18
CA PHE A 116 30.64 2.99 -14.44
C PHE A 116 29.26 3.59 -14.28
N HIS A 117 28.23 2.75 -14.38
CA HIS A 117 26.82 3.13 -14.17
C HIS A 117 26.12 2.13 -13.27
N LEU A 118 25.36 2.61 -12.26
CA LEU A 118 24.59 1.77 -11.38
C LEU A 118 23.13 1.71 -11.81
N VAL A 119 22.62 0.52 -12.06
CA VAL A 119 21.19 0.26 -12.28
C VAL A 119 20.58 -0.27 -10.99
N VAL A 120 19.49 0.34 -10.54
CA VAL A 120 18.77 -0.05 -9.32
C VAL A 120 17.34 -0.46 -9.69
N LEU A 121 17.01 -1.73 -9.51
CA LEU A 121 15.64 -2.20 -9.64
C LEU A 121 14.91 -1.99 -8.32
N THR A 122 13.89 -1.13 -8.34
CA THR A 122 13.04 -0.84 -7.16
C THR A 122 11.69 -1.56 -7.24
N SER A 123 11.22 -1.86 -8.45
CA SER A 123 9.98 -2.64 -8.66
C SER A 123 10.05 -3.99 -7.95
N THR A 124 8.98 -4.38 -7.26
CA THR A 124 8.91 -5.69 -6.59
C THR A 124 8.87 -6.81 -7.63
N VAL A 125 9.78 -7.77 -7.52
CA VAL A 125 9.93 -8.91 -8.42
C VAL A 125 10.01 -10.22 -7.64
N MET A 126 9.84 -11.34 -8.34
CA MET A 126 10.06 -12.67 -7.74
C MET A 126 11.56 -12.90 -7.47
N PRO A 127 11.89 -13.61 -6.38
CA PRO A 127 13.28 -13.99 -6.09
C PRO A 127 13.97 -14.67 -7.27
N GLY A 128 15.18 -14.19 -7.59
CA GLY A 128 15.99 -14.62 -8.72
C GLY A 128 15.81 -13.79 -10.00
N MET A 129 14.84 -12.89 -10.06
CA MET A 129 14.55 -12.14 -11.29
C MET A 129 15.56 -11.03 -11.57
N THR A 130 16.07 -10.35 -10.55
CA THR A 130 17.09 -9.29 -10.74
C THR A 130 18.40 -9.88 -11.21
N GLY A 131 18.89 -10.93 -10.56
CA GLY A 131 20.15 -11.60 -10.92
C GLY A 131 20.08 -12.49 -12.15
N GLY A 132 18.87 -12.89 -12.58
CA GLY A 132 18.58 -13.68 -13.76
C GLY A 132 18.14 -12.82 -14.95
N PRO A 133 16.84 -12.81 -15.29
CA PRO A 133 16.34 -12.16 -16.51
C PRO A 133 16.71 -10.67 -16.65
N VAL A 134 16.65 -9.89 -15.55
CA VAL A 134 16.97 -8.45 -15.59
C VAL A 134 18.46 -8.23 -15.91
N ARG A 135 19.35 -8.92 -15.20
CA ARG A 135 20.79 -8.87 -15.48
C ARG A 135 21.08 -9.32 -16.92
N THR A 136 20.49 -10.42 -17.37
CA THR A 136 20.70 -10.96 -18.72
C THR A 136 20.27 -9.95 -19.79
N ALA A 137 19.12 -9.28 -19.64
CA ALA A 137 18.65 -8.27 -20.59
C ALA A 137 19.62 -7.08 -20.65
N LEU A 138 20.11 -6.58 -19.51
CA LEU A 138 21.08 -5.50 -19.45
C LEU A 138 22.43 -5.89 -20.12
N GLU A 139 22.95 -7.07 -19.84
CA GLU A 139 24.20 -7.56 -20.42
C GLU A 139 24.07 -7.77 -21.93
N GLN A 140 22.99 -8.38 -22.41
CA GLN A 140 22.75 -8.60 -23.83
C GLN A 140 22.59 -7.29 -24.62
N ALA A 141 21.81 -6.33 -24.10
CA ALA A 141 21.58 -5.07 -24.77
C ALA A 141 22.80 -4.15 -24.75
N SER A 142 23.61 -4.19 -23.70
CA SER A 142 24.79 -3.34 -23.57
C SER A 142 26.06 -3.95 -24.18
N GLY A 143 26.17 -5.26 -24.24
CA GLY A 143 27.43 -5.97 -24.53
C GLY A 143 28.45 -5.87 -23.39
N LYS A 144 28.05 -5.39 -22.23
CA LYS A 144 28.88 -5.16 -21.03
C LYS A 144 28.59 -6.20 -19.95
N ARG A 145 29.53 -6.39 -19.03
CA ARG A 145 29.44 -7.35 -17.93
C ARG A 145 29.06 -6.65 -16.63
N CYS A 146 28.00 -7.13 -16.00
CA CYS A 146 27.56 -6.70 -14.67
C CYS A 146 28.62 -7.00 -13.59
N GLY A 147 28.80 -6.09 -12.65
CA GLY A 147 29.79 -6.16 -11.58
C GLY A 147 31.17 -5.66 -11.95
N THR A 148 31.45 -5.39 -13.23
CA THR A 148 32.73 -4.87 -13.72
C THR A 148 32.60 -3.59 -14.53
N GLU A 149 31.67 -3.53 -15.49
CA GLU A 149 31.48 -2.39 -16.39
C GLU A 149 30.22 -1.58 -16.05
N PHE A 150 29.25 -2.22 -15.39
CA PHE A 150 28.10 -1.56 -14.75
C PHE A 150 27.72 -2.35 -13.49
N GLY A 151 27.01 -1.68 -12.57
CA GLY A 151 26.49 -2.27 -11.35
C GLY A 151 25.00 -2.54 -11.42
N LEU A 152 24.54 -3.55 -10.68
CA LEU A 152 23.11 -3.86 -10.53
C LEU A 152 22.78 -4.06 -9.05
N CYS A 153 21.81 -3.29 -8.57
CA CYS A 153 21.25 -3.46 -7.23
C CYS A 153 19.74 -3.71 -7.31
N TYR A 154 19.22 -4.40 -6.32
CA TYR A 154 17.80 -4.43 -5.98
C TYR A 154 17.59 -3.52 -4.76
N GLY A 155 16.85 -2.43 -4.93
CA GLY A 155 16.57 -1.45 -3.88
C GLY A 155 15.06 -1.26 -3.71
N PRO A 156 14.37 -2.22 -3.08
CA PRO A 156 12.93 -2.13 -2.88
C PRO A 156 12.57 -1.15 -1.77
N GLU A 157 11.40 -0.53 -1.87
CA GLU A 157 10.88 0.39 -0.88
C GLU A 157 9.82 -0.26 0.02
N PHE A 158 9.77 0.15 1.30
CA PHE A 158 8.77 -0.29 2.30
C PHE A 158 7.86 0.88 2.67
N ILE A 159 7.18 1.40 1.67
CA ILE A 159 6.44 2.65 1.70
C ILE A 159 4.94 2.38 1.63
N ALA A 160 4.16 3.22 2.33
CA ALA A 160 2.71 3.21 2.27
C ALA A 160 2.18 4.42 1.48
N LEU A 161 1.34 4.20 0.44
CA LEU A 161 0.71 5.27 -0.32
C LEU A 161 0.02 6.30 0.59
N GLY A 162 0.11 7.59 0.26
CA GLY A 162 -0.36 8.68 1.11
C GLY A 162 0.65 9.12 2.19
N SER A 163 1.82 8.47 2.26
CA SER A 163 2.97 8.86 3.08
C SER A 163 4.31 8.53 2.42
N VAL A 164 4.32 8.41 1.10
CA VAL A 164 5.49 7.97 0.31
C VAL A 164 6.70 8.86 0.56
N ILE A 165 6.51 10.18 0.55
CA ILE A 165 7.59 11.16 0.75
C ILE A 165 8.22 11.00 2.14
N ARG A 166 7.39 10.94 3.19
CA ARG A 166 7.86 10.77 4.57
C ARG A 166 8.58 9.44 4.74
N ASP A 167 7.98 8.35 4.25
CA ASP A 167 8.50 7.00 4.46
C ASP A 167 9.80 6.77 3.66
N PHE A 168 9.96 7.44 2.52
CA PHE A 168 11.20 7.40 1.75
C PHE A 168 12.33 8.20 2.44
N LEU A 169 12.02 9.38 2.96
CA LEU A 169 13.01 10.21 3.65
C LEU A 169 13.35 9.71 5.06
N ASN A 170 12.43 8.96 5.69
CA ASN A 170 12.57 8.44 7.05
C ASN A 170 12.19 6.95 7.14
N PRO A 171 12.85 6.05 6.38
CA PRO A 171 12.52 4.63 6.39
C PRO A 171 12.93 3.97 7.71
N ASP A 172 12.20 2.93 8.14
CA ASP A 172 12.60 2.12 9.30
C ASP A 172 13.98 1.44 9.08
N PHE A 173 14.24 1.01 7.85
CA PHE A 173 15.52 0.47 7.38
C PHE A 173 15.58 0.55 5.85
N VAL A 174 16.78 0.46 5.29
CA VAL A 174 17.02 0.35 3.85
C VAL A 174 17.52 -1.05 3.53
N LEU A 175 16.93 -1.68 2.52
CA LEU A 175 17.34 -3.00 2.02
C LEU A 175 18.06 -2.85 0.68
N ILE A 176 19.25 -3.41 0.56
CA ILE A 176 20.05 -3.39 -0.66
C ILE A 176 20.45 -4.82 -1.02
N GLY A 177 19.91 -5.32 -2.14
CA GLY A 177 20.45 -6.47 -2.84
C GLY A 177 21.53 -6.00 -3.81
N GLU A 178 22.70 -6.61 -3.76
CA GLU A 178 23.85 -6.16 -4.56
C GLU A 178 24.38 -7.26 -5.47
N SER A 179 24.75 -6.89 -6.71
CA SER A 179 25.48 -7.78 -7.62
C SER A 179 26.95 -7.93 -7.24
N ASP A 180 27.51 -6.90 -6.62
CA ASP A 180 28.88 -6.80 -6.14
C ASP A 180 28.98 -5.74 -5.02
N PRO A 181 30.02 -5.81 -4.15
CA PRO A 181 30.15 -4.90 -3.01
C PRO A 181 30.32 -3.42 -3.38
N GLY A 182 30.87 -3.12 -4.57
CA GLY A 182 31.07 -1.75 -5.05
C GLY A 182 29.74 -1.09 -5.38
N SER A 183 28.88 -1.80 -6.11
CA SER A 183 27.51 -1.38 -6.45
C SER A 183 26.66 -1.15 -5.20
N GLY A 184 26.69 -2.07 -4.23
CA GLY A 184 26.00 -1.91 -2.97
C GLY A 184 26.49 -0.71 -2.16
N LYS A 185 27.80 -0.47 -2.11
CA LYS A 185 28.38 0.69 -1.43
C LYS A 185 27.96 2.01 -2.09
N MET A 186 27.91 2.07 -3.41
CA MET A 186 27.46 3.26 -4.14
C MET A 186 26.00 3.59 -3.81
N LEU A 187 25.11 2.59 -3.79
CA LEU A 187 23.71 2.77 -3.43
C LEU A 187 23.54 3.14 -1.94
N GLU A 188 24.29 2.50 -1.04
CA GLU A 188 24.30 2.86 0.38
C GLU A 188 24.66 4.33 0.60
N GLN A 189 25.70 4.83 -0.09
CA GLN A 189 26.12 6.24 0.01
C GLN A 189 25.01 7.19 -0.44
N LEU A 190 24.25 6.84 -1.48
CA LEU A 190 23.10 7.62 -1.92
C LEU A 190 22.01 7.67 -0.84
N TYR A 191 21.61 6.52 -0.26
CA TYR A 191 20.58 6.49 0.79
C TYR A 191 21.04 7.22 2.07
N ARG A 192 22.30 7.11 2.47
CA ARG A 192 22.84 7.88 3.63
C ARG A 192 22.78 9.39 3.44
N LYS A 193 22.85 9.86 2.20
CA LYS A 193 22.68 11.28 1.87
C LYS A 193 21.23 11.70 1.88
N VAL A 194 20.31 10.85 1.40
CA VAL A 194 18.91 11.19 1.14
C VAL A 194 18.05 11.00 2.38
N CYS A 195 18.24 9.93 3.15
CA CYS A 195 17.47 9.64 4.35
C CYS A 195 17.84 10.60 5.49
N GLU A 196 16.81 11.09 6.19
CA GLU A 196 16.93 12.08 7.27
C GLU A 196 17.19 11.44 8.63
N ASN A 197 16.76 10.20 8.84
CA ASN A 197 16.80 9.50 10.13
C ASN A 197 17.98 8.54 10.29
N LEU A 198 18.94 8.53 9.35
CA LEU A 198 20.10 7.63 9.35
C LEU A 198 19.73 6.15 9.61
N PRO A 199 18.89 5.55 8.77
CA PRO A 199 18.35 4.22 9.01
C PRO A 199 19.44 3.15 9.01
N ALA A 200 19.14 2.00 9.64
CA ALA A 200 19.93 0.79 9.46
C ALA A 200 19.90 0.36 7.98
N ILE A 201 21.04 -0.02 7.42
CA ILE A 201 21.13 -0.48 6.03
C ILE A 201 21.51 -1.95 6.04
N ALA A 202 20.64 -2.79 5.48
CA ALA A 202 20.84 -4.22 5.32
C ALA A 202 21.30 -4.50 3.89
N ARG A 203 22.58 -4.89 3.74
CA ARG A 203 23.17 -5.28 2.45
C ARG A 203 23.28 -6.79 2.35
N MET A 204 22.91 -7.34 1.20
CA MET A 204 22.91 -8.77 0.95
C MET A 204 22.94 -9.05 -0.57
N ASN A 205 23.02 -10.31 -0.97
CA ASN A 205 22.89 -10.66 -2.38
C ASN A 205 21.47 -10.42 -2.89
N LEU A 206 21.30 -10.36 -4.21
CA LEU A 206 20.05 -10.01 -4.88
C LEU A 206 18.87 -10.90 -4.46
N VAL A 207 19.06 -12.23 -4.47
CA VAL A 207 17.98 -13.17 -4.18
C VAL A 207 17.49 -13.10 -2.74
N ASN A 208 18.39 -12.87 -1.78
CA ASN A 208 18.00 -12.69 -0.39
C ASN A 208 17.21 -11.39 -0.19
N ALA A 209 17.57 -10.32 -0.88
CA ALA A 209 16.87 -9.05 -0.79
C ALA A 209 15.46 -9.14 -1.42
N GLU A 210 15.32 -9.82 -2.56
CA GLU A 210 14.02 -10.09 -3.18
C GLU A 210 13.10 -10.92 -2.28
N LEU A 211 13.64 -11.98 -1.67
CA LEU A 211 12.89 -12.81 -0.71
C LEU A 211 12.53 -12.01 0.55
N ALA A 212 13.47 -11.23 1.09
CA ALA A 212 13.22 -10.38 2.27
C ALA A 212 12.10 -9.37 2.00
N LYS A 213 12.05 -8.77 0.79
CA LYS A 213 10.97 -7.84 0.42
C LYS A 213 9.60 -8.48 0.50
N LEU A 214 9.41 -9.66 -0.09
CA LEU A 214 8.13 -10.40 -0.02
C LEU A 214 7.81 -10.83 1.42
N SER A 215 8.83 -11.29 2.16
CA SER A 215 8.67 -11.80 3.50
C SER A 215 8.21 -10.73 4.49
N VAL A 216 8.68 -9.48 4.37
CA VAL A 216 8.22 -8.37 5.23
C VAL A 216 6.71 -8.17 5.09
N ASN A 217 6.20 -8.07 3.87
CA ASN A 217 4.77 -7.85 3.63
C ASN A 217 3.94 -9.06 4.09
N THR A 218 4.38 -10.27 3.83
CA THR A 218 3.69 -11.49 4.27
C THR A 218 3.67 -11.62 5.80
N TYR A 219 4.77 -11.28 6.47
CA TYR A 219 4.80 -11.30 7.94
C TYR A 219 3.91 -10.21 8.55
N VAL A 220 3.92 -9.01 7.97
CA VAL A 220 3.02 -7.91 8.39
C VAL A 220 1.55 -8.33 8.26
N THR A 221 1.16 -8.94 7.14
CA THR A 221 -0.22 -9.42 6.95
C THR A 221 -0.59 -10.54 7.90
N THR A 222 0.36 -11.39 8.30
CA THR A 222 0.17 -12.40 9.36
C THR A 222 -0.13 -11.73 10.70
N LYS A 223 0.61 -10.66 11.08
CA LYS A 223 0.34 -9.89 12.31
C LYS A 223 -1.06 -9.26 12.29
N ILE A 224 -1.45 -8.65 11.17
CA ILE A 224 -2.80 -8.06 11.01
C ILE A 224 -3.88 -9.14 11.14
N SER A 225 -3.71 -10.27 10.45
CA SER A 225 -4.68 -11.38 10.50
C SER A 225 -4.78 -11.99 11.89
N PHE A 226 -3.66 -12.10 12.61
CA PHE A 226 -3.65 -12.54 13.99
C PHE A 226 -4.44 -11.58 14.91
N ALA A 227 -4.22 -10.26 14.76
CA ALA A 227 -4.97 -9.26 15.52
C ALA A 227 -6.48 -9.28 15.17
N ASN A 228 -6.83 -9.46 13.89
CA ASN A 228 -8.22 -9.61 13.45
C ASN A 228 -8.86 -10.88 14.01
N MET A 229 -8.13 -11.98 14.08
CA MET A 229 -8.59 -13.21 14.74
C MET A 229 -8.88 -12.97 16.22
N LEU A 230 -7.99 -12.26 16.94
CA LEU A 230 -8.23 -11.89 18.33
C LEU A 230 -9.45 -10.98 18.48
N ALA A 231 -9.69 -10.05 17.55
CA ALA A 231 -10.90 -9.22 17.55
C ALA A 231 -12.17 -10.10 17.51
N ARG A 232 -12.20 -11.11 16.63
CA ARG A 232 -13.32 -12.06 16.52
C ARG A 232 -13.52 -12.90 17.80
N ILE A 233 -12.42 -13.25 18.49
CA ILE A 233 -12.48 -13.95 19.78
C ILE A 233 -13.00 -13.01 20.87
N CYS A 234 -12.50 -11.77 20.94
CA CYS A 234 -12.94 -10.78 21.91
C CYS A 234 -14.46 -10.52 21.81
N GLU A 235 -15.02 -10.45 20.60
CA GLU A 235 -16.48 -10.28 20.41
C GLU A 235 -17.32 -11.37 21.07
N LYS A 236 -16.76 -12.56 21.33
CA LYS A 236 -17.44 -13.69 21.97
C LYS A 236 -17.17 -13.79 23.47
N LEU A 237 -16.24 -12.98 23.99
CA LEU A 237 -15.86 -12.97 25.41
C LEU A 237 -16.35 -11.69 26.07
N SER A 238 -17.24 -11.83 27.05
CA SER A 238 -17.77 -10.69 27.81
C SER A 238 -16.67 -9.88 28.47
N GLY A 239 -16.67 -8.56 28.23
CA GLY A 239 -15.70 -7.62 28.77
C GLY A 239 -14.33 -7.64 28.10
N ALA A 240 -14.13 -8.43 27.04
CA ALA A 240 -12.88 -8.41 26.29
C ALA A 240 -12.83 -7.20 25.32
N ASP A 241 -11.62 -6.64 25.15
CA ASP A 241 -11.32 -5.53 24.24
C ASP A 241 -10.03 -5.87 23.48
N VAL A 242 -10.13 -5.96 22.16
CA VAL A 242 -8.99 -6.32 21.32
C VAL A 242 -7.87 -5.28 21.38
N ASP A 243 -8.18 -3.98 21.54
CA ASP A 243 -7.15 -2.95 21.63
C ASP A 243 -6.34 -3.08 22.93
N VAL A 244 -6.98 -3.46 24.04
CA VAL A 244 -6.30 -3.75 25.32
C VAL A 244 -5.40 -4.98 25.16
N VAL A 245 -5.92 -6.06 24.59
CA VAL A 245 -5.18 -7.33 24.39
C VAL A 245 -3.98 -7.09 23.47
N THR A 246 -4.18 -6.48 22.31
CA THR A 246 -3.09 -6.27 21.33
C THR A 246 -2.08 -5.22 21.78
N SER A 247 -2.51 -4.21 22.56
CA SER A 247 -1.58 -3.25 23.17
C SER A 247 -0.65 -3.95 24.17
N ALA A 248 -1.19 -4.84 25.00
CA ALA A 248 -0.39 -5.63 25.94
C ALA A 248 0.61 -6.54 25.22
N LEU A 249 0.18 -7.27 24.17
CA LEU A 249 1.06 -8.07 23.33
C LEU A 249 2.17 -7.25 22.70
N GLY A 250 1.86 -6.04 22.26
CA GLY A 250 2.80 -5.13 21.60
C GLY A 250 3.92 -4.60 22.52
N LEU A 251 3.77 -4.70 23.85
CA LEU A 251 4.82 -4.33 24.82
C LEU A 251 5.97 -5.36 24.82
N ASP A 252 5.70 -6.61 24.42
CA ASP A 252 6.76 -7.61 24.28
C ASP A 252 7.64 -7.24 23.08
N SER A 253 8.94 -7.00 23.32
CA SER A 253 9.92 -6.63 22.29
C SER A 253 10.07 -7.67 21.18
N ARG A 254 9.75 -8.93 21.44
CA ARG A 254 9.73 -10.02 20.46
C ARG A 254 8.59 -9.87 19.45
N ILE A 255 7.54 -9.12 19.79
CA ILE A 255 6.32 -8.94 19.01
C ILE A 255 6.27 -7.53 18.42
N GLY A 256 6.36 -6.49 19.27
CA GLY A 256 6.26 -5.08 18.89
C GLY A 256 4.84 -4.64 18.48
N GLN A 257 4.54 -3.36 18.64
CA GLN A 257 3.18 -2.80 18.47
C GLN A 257 2.72 -2.65 17.01
N LYS A 258 3.68 -2.42 16.07
CA LYS A 258 3.33 -2.13 14.67
C LYS A 258 2.49 -3.27 14.06
N TYR A 259 1.39 -2.91 13.39
CA TYR A 259 0.46 -3.82 12.71
C TYR A 259 -0.32 -4.81 13.60
N LEU A 260 -0.42 -4.57 14.90
CA LEU A 260 -1.23 -5.36 15.84
C LEU A 260 -2.54 -4.65 16.20
N ARG A 261 -3.26 -4.15 15.24
CA ARG A 261 -4.59 -3.58 15.46
C ARG A 261 -5.64 -4.47 14.81
N GLY A 262 -6.48 -5.11 15.61
CA GLY A 262 -7.59 -5.91 15.12
C GLY A 262 -8.73 -5.01 14.61
N ALA A 263 -9.17 -5.25 13.38
CA ALA A 263 -10.26 -4.53 12.75
C ALA A 263 -10.90 -5.41 11.66
N VAL A 264 -10.68 -5.06 10.39
CA VAL A 264 -11.19 -5.75 9.19
C VAL A 264 -10.03 -6.25 8.31
N SER A 265 -10.36 -6.85 7.15
CA SER A 265 -9.33 -7.33 6.22
C SER A 265 -8.38 -6.23 5.80
N TYR A 266 -7.10 -6.60 5.62
CA TYR A 266 -6.16 -5.74 4.94
C TYR A 266 -6.44 -5.74 3.43
N GLY A 267 -6.14 -4.62 2.78
CA GLY A 267 -6.30 -4.43 1.35
C GLY A 267 -5.11 -3.69 0.75
N GLY A 268 -5.37 -3.02 -0.36
CA GLY A 268 -4.37 -2.29 -1.13
C GLY A 268 -3.60 -3.15 -2.13
N PRO A 269 -2.78 -2.54 -2.99
CA PRO A 269 -2.18 -3.20 -4.15
C PRO A 269 -1.02 -4.14 -3.80
N CYS A 270 -0.51 -4.14 -2.56
CA CYS A 270 0.72 -4.85 -2.20
C CYS A 270 0.46 -6.08 -1.32
N PHE A 271 -0.25 -5.94 -0.20
CA PHE A 271 -0.36 -6.99 0.81
C PHE A 271 -1.02 -8.28 0.31
N PRO A 272 -2.21 -8.23 -0.34
CA PRO A 272 -2.81 -9.46 -0.88
C PRO A 272 -1.95 -10.09 -1.96
N ARG A 273 -1.38 -9.26 -2.83
CA ARG A 273 -0.55 -9.67 -3.96
C ARG A 273 0.73 -10.38 -3.51
N ASP A 274 1.44 -9.84 -2.53
CA ASP A 274 2.72 -10.38 -2.07
C ASP A 274 2.53 -11.72 -1.32
N ASN A 275 1.40 -11.92 -0.62
CA ASN A 275 1.03 -13.21 -0.04
C ASN A 275 0.84 -14.29 -1.12
N LEU A 276 0.14 -13.95 -2.21
CA LEU A 276 -0.06 -14.87 -3.34
C LEU A 276 1.28 -15.17 -4.04
N ALA A 277 2.14 -14.15 -4.21
CA ALA A 277 3.45 -14.31 -4.83
C ALA A 277 4.37 -15.23 -4.00
N LEU A 278 4.38 -15.08 -2.67
CA LEU A 278 5.16 -15.98 -1.80
C LEU A 278 4.62 -17.42 -1.86
N THR A 279 3.30 -17.58 -1.89
CA THR A 279 2.66 -18.90 -2.05
C THR A 279 3.03 -19.57 -3.38
N GLU A 280 3.01 -18.81 -4.47
CA GLU A 280 3.40 -19.30 -5.80
C GLU A 280 4.89 -19.63 -5.88
N LEU A 281 5.75 -18.81 -5.28
CA LEU A 281 7.18 -19.10 -5.16
C LEU A 281 7.41 -20.43 -4.45
N ALA A 282 6.79 -20.62 -3.29
CA ALA A 282 6.92 -21.85 -2.51
C ALA A 282 6.44 -23.07 -3.30
N ARG A 283 5.28 -22.96 -3.98
CA ARG A 283 4.74 -24.01 -4.84
C ARG A 283 5.74 -24.40 -5.96
N THR A 284 6.33 -23.40 -6.62
CA THR A 284 7.30 -23.61 -7.70
C THR A 284 8.57 -24.31 -7.20
N LEU A 285 8.97 -24.03 -5.96
CA LEU A 285 10.15 -24.63 -5.32
C LEU A 285 9.85 -25.95 -4.60
N GLY A 286 8.59 -26.41 -4.56
CA GLY A 286 8.19 -27.59 -3.80
C GLY A 286 8.28 -27.42 -2.29
N ALA A 287 8.21 -26.17 -1.78
CA ALA A 287 8.25 -25.83 -0.37
C ALA A 287 6.84 -25.52 0.19
N PRO A 288 6.58 -25.75 1.49
CA PRO A 288 5.31 -25.40 2.12
C PRO A 288 5.14 -23.89 2.26
N ALA A 289 3.90 -23.40 2.11
CA ALA A 289 3.53 -21.99 2.32
C ALA A 289 2.27 -21.85 3.20
N ASP A 290 2.04 -22.77 4.11
CA ASP A 290 0.80 -22.89 4.90
C ASP A 290 0.43 -21.60 5.62
N MET A 291 1.40 -20.88 6.18
CA MET A 291 1.16 -19.64 6.91
C MET A 291 0.65 -18.52 5.97
N ALA A 292 1.27 -18.34 4.81
CA ALA A 292 0.84 -17.33 3.83
C ALA A 292 -0.58 -17.66 3.31
N GLN A 293 -0.83 -18.93 3.01
CA GLN A 293 -2.15 -19.42 2.57
C GLN A 293 -3.23 -19.26 3.65
N ALA A 294 -2.93 -19.61 4.91
CA ALA A 294 -3.86 -19.46 6.02
C ALA A 294 -4.19 -17.97 6.26
N THR A 295 -3.18 -17.11 6.18
CA THR A 295 -3.33 -15.65 6.29
C THR A 295 -4.25 -15.11 5.19
N ASP A 296 -4.04 -15.47 3.93
CA ASP A 296 -4.87 -15.03 2.81
C ASP A 296 -6.32 -15.55 2.95
N ARG A 297 -6.50 -16.85 3.25
CA ARG A 297 -7.84 -17.42 3.45
C ARG A 297 -8.60 -16.71 4.57
N PHE A 298 -7.94 -16.45 5.71
CA PHE A 298 -8.57 -15.74 6.82
C PHE A 298 -8.92 -14.30 6.42
N ASN A 299 -8.01 -13.59 5.76
CA ASN A 299 -8.26 -12.23 5.28
C ASN A 299 -9.50 -12.16 4.36
N ARG A 300 -9.60 -13.04 3.38
CA ARG A 300 -10.75 -13.10 2.46
C ARG A 300 -12.06 -13.45 3.17
N SER A 301 -12.01 -14.28 4.23
CA SER A 301 -13.20 -14.63 4.99
C SER A 301 -13.82 -13.46 5.75
N GLN A 302 -13.04 -12.39 6.02
CA GLN A 302 -13.55 -11.21 6.73
C GLN A 302 -14.64 -10.47 5.95
N LEU A 303 -14.58 -10.48 4.61
CA LEU A 303 -15.60 -9.84 3.78
C LEU A 303 -16.98 -10.47 3.97
N GLN A 304 -17.07 -11.80 3.88
CA GLN A 304 -18.35 -12.49 4.01
C GLN A 304 -18.94 -12.30 5.42
N TRP A 305 -18.09 -12.45 6.43
CA TRP A 305 -18.50 -12.19 7.80
C TRP A 305 -19.02 -10.77 8.02
N LEU A 306 -18.31 -9.75 7.51
CA LEU A 306 -18.74 -8.36 7.67
C LEU A 306 -20.04 -8.10 6.92
N ALA A 307 -20.19 -8.66 5.72
CA ALA A 307 -21.43 -8.55 4.95
C ALA A 307 -22.62 -9.21 5.67
N ASP A 308 -22.42 -10.38 6.28
CA ASP A 308 -23.45 -11.07 7.08
C ASP A 308 -23.86 -10.21 8.29
N LEU A 309 -22.87 -9.69 9.04
CA LEU A 309 -23.12 -8.80 10.18
C LEU A 309 -23.91 -7.55 9.78
N VAL A 310 -23.52 -6.89 8.70
CA VAL A 310 -24.19 -5.68 8.21
C VAL A 310 -25.59 -5.99 7.75
N GLN A 311 -25.81 -7.07 7.02
CA GLN A 311 -27.13 -7.48 6.53
C GLN A 311 -28.08 -7.82 7.70
N GLU A 312 -27.60 -8.51 8.72
CA GLU A 312 -28.38 -8.80 9.93
C GLU A 312 -28.86 -7.52 10.63
N HIS A 313 -28.01 -6.52 10.69
CA HIS A 313 -28.27 -5.29 11.43
C HIS A 313 -28.91 -4.16 10.61
N SER A 314 -28.92 -4.25 9.27
CA SER A 314 -29.60 -3.28 8.39
C SER A 314 -31.12 -3.48 8.34
N LYS A 315 -31.61 -4.66 8.73
CA LYS A 315 -33.05 -5.00 8.71
C LYS A 315 -33.75 -4.73 7.36
N GLY A 316 -33.01 -4.86 6.26
CA GLY A 316 -33.49 -4.61 4.89
C GLY A 316 -33.50 -3.14 4.46
N GLY A 317 -33.00 -2.23 5.30
CA GLY A 317 -32.84 -0.81 4.98
C GLY A 317 -31.60 -0.51 4.14
N ILE A 318 -31.46 0.77 3.76
CA ILE A 318 -30.30 1.27 3.00
C ILE A 318 -29.04 1.23 3.87
N VAL A 319 -27.97 0.68 3.33
CA VAL A 319 -26.66 0.62 4.01
C VAL A 319 -25.75 1.74 3.50
N GLY A 320 -25.29 2.58 4.40
CA GLY A 320 -24.24 3.58 4.16
C GLY A 320 -22.86 3.00 4.40
N ILE A 321 -21.93 3.23 3.48
CA ILE A 321 -20.51 2.86 3.66
C ILE A 321 -19.68 4.14 3.67
N LEU A 322 -19.00 4.40 4.77
CA LEU A 322 -18.05 5.48 4.93
C LEU A 322 -16.63 4.94 4.81
N GLY A 323 -15.95 5.32 3.72
CA GLY A 323 -14.62 4.84 3.38
C GLY A 323 -14.64 3.67 2.38
N LEU A 324 -14.10 3.91 1.20
CA LEU A 324 -13.98 2.95 0.09
C LEU A 324 -12.52 2.66 -0.26
N THR A 325 -11.60 3.50 0.21
CA THR A 325 -10.17 3.31 0.07
C THR A 325 -9.63 2.34 1.10
N TYR A 326 -8.51 1.65 0.81
CA TYR A 326 -7.96 0.64 1.72
C TYR A 326 -7.36 1.23 3.02
N LYS A 327 -7.08 2.53 3.02
CA LYS A 327 -6.68 3.34 4.18
C LYS A 327 -6.92 4.84 3.89
N PRO A 328 -6.87 5.72 4.91
CA PRO A 328 -6.93 7.17 4.69
C PRO A 328 -5.75 7.71 3.85
N ASN A 329 -5.93 8.91 3.29
CA ASN A 329 -4.95 9.67 2.52
C ASN A 329 -4.46 9.00 1.23
N THR A 330 -5.31 8.20 0.59
CA THR A 330 -5.06 7.61 -0.73
C THR A 330 -6.38 7.49 -1.49
N ASP A 331 -6.28 7.44 -2.82
CA ASP A 331 -7.42 7.24 -3.74
C ASP A 331 -7.62 5.75 -4.13
N VAL A 332 -6.81 4.84 -3.57
CA VAL A 332 -6.76 3.43 -3.97
C VAL A 332 -7.86 2.62 -3.31
N VAL A 333 -8.73 2.04 -4.13
CA VAL A 333 -9.85 1.19 -3.72
C VAL A 333 -9.58 -0.31 -3.93
N GLU A 334 -8.44 -0.66 -4.51
CA GLU A 334 -8.05 -2.05 -4.78
C GLU A 334 -7.99 -2.88 -3.50
N GLU A 335 -8.69 -4.02 -3.47
CA GLU A 335 -8.78 -4.93 -2.32
C GLU A 335 -9.25 -4.24 -1.01
N ALA A 336 -9.82 -3.03 -1.08
CA ALA A 336 -10.30 -2.29 0.08
C ALA A 336 -11.60 -2.88 0.61
N ILE A 337 -11.69 -3.11 1.92
CA ILE A 337 -12.86 -3.77 2.52
C ILE A 337 -14.15 -2.98 2.29
N GLY A 338 -14.15 -1.65 2.33
CA GLY A 338 -15.35 -0.84 2.07
C GLY A 338 -15.83 -0.98 0.63
N PHE A 339 -14.90 -0.98 -0.34
CA PHE A 339 -15.21 -1.21 -1.75
C PHE A 339 -15.75 -2.63 -1.99
N LEU A 340 -15.08 -3.66 -1.46
CA LEU A 340 -15.50 -5.05 -1.58
C LEU A 340 -16.84 -5.30 -0.90
N LEU A 341 -17.09 -4.66 0.25
CA LEU A 341 -18.36 -4.74 0.97
C LEU A 341 -19.50 -4.13 0.16
N ALA A 342 -19.27 -2.95 -0.47
CA ALA A 342 -20.25 -2.34 -1.36
C ALA A 342 -20.65 -3.28 -2.51
N GLN A 343 -19.64 -3.92 -3.12
CA GLN A 343 -19.83 -4.91 -4.18
C GLN A 343 -20.61 -6.14 -3.71
N GLU A 344 -20.24 -6.69 -2.55
CA GLU A 344 -20.85 -7.89 -2.00
C GLU A 344 -22.32 -7.64 -1.58
N LEU A 345 -22.59 -6.53 -0.89
CA LEU A 345 -23.95 -6.16 -0.49
C LEU A 345 -24.86 -5.92 -1.72
N THR A 346 -24.33 -5.29 -2.76
CA THR A 346 -25.08 -5.11 -4.02
C THR A 346 -25.43 -6.46 -4.68
N LYS A 347 -24.50 -7.42 -4.71
CA LYS A 347 -24.77 -8.80 -5.16
C LYS A 347 -25.88 -9.46 -4.35
N ARG A 348 -25.96 -9.16 -3.06
CA ARG A 348 -27.02 -9.63 -2.14
C ARG A 348 -28.31 -8.83 -2.25
N ARG A 349 -28.42 -7.90 -3.22
CA ARG A 349 -29.58 -7.03 -3.46
C ARG A 349 -29.89 -6.07 -2.30
N VAL A 350 -28.88 -5.71 -1.52
CA VAL A 350 -28.96 -4.65 -0.52
C VAL A 350 -28.69 -3.31 -1.21
N VAL A 351 -29.52 -2.31 -0.94
CA VAL A 351 -29.33 -0.95 -1.46
C VAL A 351 -28.17 -0.30 -0.69
N VAL A 352 -27.14 0.14 -1.43
CA VAL A 352 -25.92 0.72 -0.87
C VAL A 352 -25.76 2.16 -1.30
N VAL A 353 -25.43 3.03 -0.34
CA VAL A 353 -24.95 4.39 -0.56
C VAL A 353 -23.55 4.50 0.04
N ALA A 354 -22.59 5.03 -0.68
CA ALA A 354 -21.22 5.09 -0.21
C ALA A 354 -20.61 6.49 -0.37
N TYR A 355 -19.64 6.79 0.46
CA TYR A 355 -18.84 8.01 0.37
C TYR A 355 -17.38 7.74 0.79
N ASP A 356 -16.46 8.34 0.05
CA ASP A 356 -15.04 8.37 0.39
C ASP A 356 -14.44 9.73 -0.06
N PRO A 357 -13.60 10.38 0.75
CA PRO A 357 -13.01 11.68 0.41
C PRO A 357 -12.12 11.69 -0.85
N ALA A 358 -11.51 10.53 -1.19
CA ALA A 358 -10.58 10.43 -2.31
C ALA A 358 -10.91 9.28 -3.30
N GLY A 359 -11.59 8.22 -2.84
CA GLY A 359 -11.82 7.00 -3.62
C GLY A 359 -13.09 7.01 -4.49
N THR A 360 -13.91 8.06 -4.43
CA THR A 360 -15.20 8.11 -5.11
C THR A 360 -15.09 7.92 -6.63
N GLU A 361 -14.22 8.67 -7.30
CA GLU A 361 -14.05 8.58 -8.77
C GLU A 361 -13.59 7.19 -9.21
N ASN A 362 -12.61 6.60 -8.49
CA ASN A 362 -12.12 5.25 -8.77
C ASN A 362 -13.20 4.20 -8.54
N THR A 363 -14.06 4.37 -7.53
CA THR A 363 -15.19 3.49 -7.27
C THR A 363 -16.23 3.55 -8.39
N VAL A 364 -16.65 4.76 -8.81
CA VAL A 364 -17.61 4.95 -9.91
C VAL A 364 -17.11 4.34 -11.21
N ARG A 365 -15.83 4.52 -11.51
CA ARG A 365 -15.22 3.94 -12.72
C ARG A 365 -15.31 2.41 -12.77
N ILE A 366 -15.29 1.73 -11.60
CA ILE A 366 -15.28 0.26 -11.53
C ILE A 366 -16.68 -0.31 -11.33
N LEU A 367 -17.50 0.27 -10.44
CA LEU A 367 -18.81 -0.25 -10.06
C LEU A 367 -19.97 0.37 -10.85
N GLY A 368 -19.75 1.50 -11.54
CA GLY A 368 -20.80 2.24 -12.24
C GLY A 368 -21.93 2.65 -11.28
N ASP A 369 -23.17 2.61 -11.77
CA ASP A 369 -24.38 3.01 -11.03
C ASP A 369 -24.90 1.94 -10.05
N ASN A 370 -24.21 0.82 -9.88
CA ASN A 370 -24.63 -0.26 -8.97
C ASN A 370 -24.57 0.14 -7.49
N VAL A 371 -23.82 1.18 -7.16
CA VAL A 371 -23.69 1.75 -5.81
C VAL A 371 -24.02 3.23 -5.88
N GLY A 372 -24.95 3.68 -5.04
CA GLY A 372 -25.29 5.10 -4.94
C GLY A 372 -24.09 5.86 -4.31
N MET A 373 -23.57 6.88 -4.99
CA MET A 373 -22.52 7.72 -4.42
C MET A 373 -23.11 8.97 -3.77
N ALA A 374 -22.73 9.22 -2.52
CA ALA A 374 -23.01 10.47 -1.83
C ALA A 374 -21.88 11.49 -2.11
N ARG A 375 -22.23 12.78 -2.08
CA ARG A 375 -21.27 13.87 -2.28
C ARG A 375 -20.49 14.23 -1.01
N THR A 376 -21.07 13.90 0.14
CA THR A 376 -20.51 14.19 1.47
C THR A 376 -20.80 13.03 2.43
N ALA A 377 -20.01 12.90 3.50
CA ALA A 377 -20.27 11.97 4.58
C ALA A 377 -21.67 12.17 5.17
N ARG A 378 -22.08 13.44 5.34
CA ARG A 378 -23.41 13.80 5.84
C ARG A 378 -24.53 13.27 4.95
N GLU A 379 -24.45 13.45 3.64
CA GLU A 379 -25.44 12.92 2.71
C GLU A 379 -25.52 11.38 2.78
N CYS A 380 -24.37 10.70 2.88
CA CYS A 380 -24.33 9.26 3.05
C CYS A 380 -25.03 8.83 4.35
N ILE A 381 -24.76 9.52 5.45
CA ILE A 381 -25.40 9.29 6.73
C ILE A 381 -26.92 9.51 6.63
N ASP A 382 -27.39 10.63 6.08
CA ASP A 382 -28.80 10.99 6.01
C ASP A 382 -29.64 10.01 5.18
N ARG A 383 -29.04 9.41 4.16
CA ARG A 383 -29.71 8.44 3.24
C ARG A 383 -29.71 7.00 3.74
N SER A 384 -29.17 6.70 4.91
CA SER A 384 -28.91 5.31 5.33
C SER A 384 -29.57 4.98 6.67
N GLU A 385 -30.08 3.76 6.81
CA GLU A 385 -30.62 3.20 8.06
C GLU A 385 -29.54 2.47 8.89
N ALA A 386 -28.56 1.89 8.20
CA ALA A 386 -27.36 1.32 8.82
C ALA A 386 -26.11 1.92 8.19
N ILE A 387 -25.06 2.12 8.97
CA ILE A 387 -23.79 2.71 8.50
C ILE A 387 -22.63 1.81 8.89
N VAL A 388 -21.69 1.66 7.97
CA VAL A 388 -20.42 0.97 8.21
C VAL A 388 -19.28 1.96 8.03
N LEU A 389 -18.49 2.17 9.08
CA LEU A 389 -17.21 2.87 9.00
C LEU A 389 -16.13 1.86 8.59
N ALA A 390 -15.84 1.78 7.28
CA ALA A 390 -14.89 0.82 6.74
C ALA A 390 -13.46 1.35 6.65
N THR A 391 -13.28 2.67 6.42
CA THR A 391 -11.97 3.33 6.43
C THR A 391 -11.98 4.52 7.39
N PRO A 392 -11.06 4.62 8.36
CA PRO A 392 -11.12 5.60 9.43
C PRO A 392 -10.54 6.97 8.99
N TRP A 393 -11.18 7.64 8.02
CA TRP A 393 -10.84 8.99 7.66
C TRP A 393 -11.10 9.97 8.82
N LYS A 394 -10.24 10.94 8.99
CA LYS A 394 -10.33 11.91 10.10
C LYS A 394 -11.66 12.65 10.09
N GLU A 395 -12.16 13.06 8.92
CA GLU A 395 -13.43 13.80 8.81
C GLU A 395 -14.62 13.03 9.39
N PHE A 396 -14.62 11.70 9.35
CA PHE A 396 -15.72 10.90 9.90
C PHE A 396 -15.70 10.92 11.44
N THR A 397 -14.52 11.01 12.05
CA THR A 397 -14.38 11.06 13.50
C THR A 397 -14.74 12.43 14.09
N GLU A 398 -14.76 13.46 13.25
CA GLU A 398 -15.11 14.83 13.62
C GLU A 398 -16.61 15.14 13.49
N ILE A 399 -17.42 14.21 12.96
CA ILE A 399 -18.87 14.40 12.82
C ILE A 399 -19.52 14.30 14.21
N PRO A 400 -20.25 15.35 14.66
CA PRO A 400 -20.91 15.34 15.97
C PRO A 400 -21.93 14.23 16.14
N ALA A 401 -22.05 13.65 17.35
CA ALA A 401 -22.96 12.54 17.63
C ALA A 401 -24.43 12.82 17.22
N SER A 402 -24.90 14.06 17.38
CA SER A 402 -26.26 14.48 16.96
C SER A 402 -26.56 14.30 15.47
N GLN A 403 -25.53 14.19 14.64
CA GLN A 403 -25.66 13.99 13.20
C GLN A 403 -25.78 12.53 12.79
N TRP A 404 -25.57 11.58 13.69
CA TRP A 404 -25.64 10.15 13.42
C TRP A 404 -27.01 9.52 13.73
N SER A 405 -27.89 10.26 14.45
CA SER A 405 -29.24 9.77 14.71
C SER A 405 -30.14 9.81 13.48
N HIS A 406 -31.14 8.94 13.41
CA HIS A 406 -32.18 8.96 12.39
C HIS A 406 -33.48 9.50 12.99
N ARG A 407 -34.23 10.29 12.20
CA ARG A 407 -35.41 11.02 12.73
C ARG A 407 -36.51 10.11 13.29
N ASN A 408 -36.66 8.89 12.78
CA ASN A 408 -37.81 8.03 13.09
C ASN A 408 -37.45 6.62 13.58
N ALA A 409 -36.13 6.28 13.69
CA ALA A 409 -35.72 4.95 14.08
C ALA A 409 -34.30 4.96 14.66
N GLN A 410 -33.98 3.92 15.40
CA GLN A 410 -32.59 3.70 15.87
C GLN A 410 -31.71 3.28 14.69
N ARG A 411 -30.68 4.07 14.38
CA ARG A 411 -29.70 3.77 13.34
C ARG A 411 -28.60 2.87 13.89
N THR A 412 -28.27 1.80 13.16
CA THR A 412 -27.11 0.98 13.49
C THR A 412 -25.86 1.58 12.87
N VAL A 413 -24.78 1.74 13.67
CA VAL A 413 -23.46 2.18 13.21
C VAL A 413 -22.45 1.09 13.55
N VAL A 414 -21.88 0.46 12.52
CA VAL A 414 -20.81 -0.54 12.64
C VAL A 414 -19.47 0.17 12.50
N ASP A 415 -18.77 0.33 13.61
CA ASP A 415 -17.44 0.93 13.64
C ASP A 415 -16.37 -0.17 13.60
N CYS A 416 -15.78 -0.36 12.43
CA CYS A 416 -14.74 -1.38 12.22
C CYS A 416 -13.43 -1.06 12.94
N TRP A 417 -13.21 0.20 13.36
CA TRP A 417 -11.92 0.69 13.86
C TRP A 417 -11.96 1.21 15.29
N ARG A 418 -13.15 1.25 15.92
CA ARG A 418 -13.37 1.77 17.29
C ARG A 418 -12.92 3.24 17.45
N VAL A 419 -13.15 4.04 16.41
CA VAL A 419 -12.79 5.47 16.37
C VAL A 419 -13.98 6.39 16.62
N LEU A 420 -15.20 5.86 16.64
CA LEU A 420 -16.44 6.61 16.89
C LEU A 420 -16.97 6.36 18.31
N LYS A 421 -16.11 6.23 19.32
CA LYS A 421 -16.51 5.94 20.72
C LYS A 421 -17.49 6.96 21.30
N HIS A 422 -17.52 8.18 20.77
CA HIS A 422 -18.48 9.22 21.17
C HIS A 422 -19.94 8.87 20.82
N LEU A 423 -20.15 7.79 20.02
CA LEU A 423 -21.48 7.30 19.67
C LEU A 423 -22.02 6.24 20.65
N GLU A 424 -21.24 5.71 21.58
CA GLU A 424 -21.63 4.62 22.48
C GLU A 424 -22.93 4.91 23.24
N ASN A 425 -23.17 6.17 23.61
CA ASN A 425 -24.35 6.60 24.34
C ASN A 425 -25.18 7.63 23.57
N ALA A 426 -24.99 7.72 22.23
CA ALA A 426 -25.70 8.69 21.42
C ALA A 426 -27.17 8.29 21.26
N GLU A 427 -28.07 9.23 21.50
CA GLU A 427 -29.51 9.01 21.34
C GLU A 427 -29.85 8.65 19.87
N GLY A 428 -30.70 7.63 19.66
CA GLY A 428 -31.08 7.18 18.32
C GLY A 428 -30.03 6.40 17.58
N VAL A 429 -28.88 6.07 18.20
CA VAL A 429 -27.80 5.26 17.62
C VAL A 429 -27.67 3.91 18.35
N ARG A 430 -27.59 2.84 17.59
CA ARG A 430 -27.12 1.54 18.04
C ARG A 430 -25.67 1.38 17.59
N TYR A 431 -24.73 1.61 18.48
CA TYR A 431 -23.30 1.54 18.18
C TYR A 431 -22.81 0.09 18.31
N LEU A 432 -22.18 -0.43 17.26
CA LEU A 432 -21.54 -1.74 17.21
C LEU A 432 -20.06 -1.56 16.92
N SER A 433 -19.23 -1.86 17.89
CA SER A 433 -17.78 -1.76 17.82
C SER A 433 -17.18 -3.15 17.60
N LEU A 434 -16.45 -3.35 16.50
CA LEU A 434 -15.80 -4.64 16.23
C LEU A 434 -14.68 -4.89 17.23
N GLY A 435 -14.51 -6.16 17.64
CA GLY A 435 -13.46 -6.56 18.57
C GLY A 435 -13.73 -6.27 20.05
N ILE A 436 -14.96 -5.86 20.40
CA ILE A 436 -15.40 -5.63 21.78
C ILE A 436 -16.46 -6.64 22.17
N GLY A 437 -16.22 -7.36 23.27
CA GLY A 437 -17.19 -8.28 23.86
C GLY A 437 -18.29 -7.55 24.61
N SER A 438 -19.55 -7.77 24.23
CA SER A 438 -20.71 -7.20 24.93
C SER A 438 -20.71 -7.66 26.40
N ALA A 439 -20.95 -6.76 27.34
CA ALA A 439 -21.20 -7.14 28.71
C ALA A 439 -22.42 -8.08 28.73
N ILE A 440 -22.27 -9.30 29.18
CA ILE A 440 -23.41 -10.17 29.47
C ILE A 440 -24.22 -9.44 30.55
N LYS A 441 -25.43 -9.04 30.27
CA LYS A 441 -26.42 -8.77 31.30
C LYS A 441 -26.62 -10.11 32.00
N LEU A 442 -25.90 -10.33 33.11
CA LEU A 442 -26.23 -11.41 34.04
C LEU A 442 -27.68 -11.15 34.46
N SER A 443 -28.62 -11.85 33.83
CA SER A 443 -29.95 -12.01 34.44
C SER A 443 -29.72 -12.69 35.79
N HIS A 444 -29.82 -11.95 36.85
CA HIS A 444 -29.97 -12.50 38.18
C HIS A 444 -31.28 -13.27 38.16
N SER A 445 -31.24 -14.52 37.73
CA SER A 445 -32.22 -15.51 38.16
C SER A 445 -31.78 -15.88 39.58
N ALA A 446 -32.42 -15.25 40.55
CA ALA A 446 -32.38 -15.69 41.92
C ALA A 446 -32.81 -17.15 41.98
N VAL A 447 -31.95 -17.99 42.57
CA VAL A 447 -32.36 -19.28 43.19
C VAL A 447 -32.75 -18.99 44.59
#